data_d11794b224162588065a1ed11bff5029
#
_entry.id   d11794b224162588065a1ed11bff5029
#
_cell.length_a   1.000
_cell.length_b   1.000
_cell.length_c   1.000
_cell.angle_alpha   90.00
_cell.angle_beta   90.00
_cell.angle_gamma   90.00
#
_symmetry.space_group_name_H-M   'P 1'
#
loop_
_entity.id
_entity.type
_entity.pdbx_description
1 polymer ?
#
loop_
_entity_poly.entity_id
_entity_poly.type
_entity_poly.pdbx_seq_one_letter_code
_entity_poly.pdbx_strand_id
1 'polypeptide(L)'
;MARVYNFSAGPSMLPAKVLKQAQAELLEYGSSGQSVMEMSHRSKWFDAIITETEASLRRVMNIPDNYKVGFFQGGATQQFAMVPLNFMTTGKADYLVTGNFSNLAAKEAAKFGEANIVASSKDKNFTYIPDVNAIAYDKDASYIHICQNNTIFGTQYVEVPQVEGIPLVADMSSMILSKPVDVTKYGCIYFGVQKNVAPAGMAIAIVRDDLLGHAADTVPTMMNYTTLLAKDSMYNTPPCWCIYMTGLVLQYLENDIGGLANMQKINEAKAKVLYDYLDGQDFFTNPVEHRYRSTMNVTFTSPNADLDKKFCAEAAEAGFVNLKGHRLVGGMRASIYNAMPAEGVDKLVDFMEQFRKENA
;
A
#
# COMPACT_ATOMS: atom_id res chain seq x y z
N MET A 1 -19.94 20.85 -8.04
CA MET A 1 -20.38 19.64 -7.29
C MET A 1 -19.38 19.40 -6.16
N ALA A 2 -19.83 19.04 -4.96
CA ALA A 2 -18.94 18.61 -3.89
C ALA A 2 -18.27 17.26 -4.28
N ARG A 3 -17.03 17.02 -3.83
CA ARG A 3 -16.37 15.74 -4.04
C ARG A 3 -17.08 14.66 -3.24
N VAL A 4 -17.30 13.50 -3.84
CA VAL A 4 -17.79 12.30 -3.13
C VAL A 4 -16.73 11.75 -2.18
N TYR A 5 -17.15 11.05 -1.14
CA TYR A 5 -16.27 10.27 -0.27
C TYR A 5 -15.98 8.92 -0.93
N ASN A 6 -14.78 8.77 -1.49
CA ASN A 6 -14.39 7.57 -2.23
C ASN A 6 -13.66 6.58 -1.30
N PHE A 7 -14.32 5.48 -0.95
CA PHE A 7 -13.79 4.40 -0.12
C PHE A 7 -13.12 3.27 -0.93
N SER A 8 -12.71 3.54 -2.17
CA SER A 8 -12.04 2.56 -3.02
C SER A 8 -10.75 2.04 -2.38
N ALA A 9 -10.51 0.75 -2.54
CA ALA A 9 -9.29 0.10 -2.06
C ALA A 9 -8.04 0.39 -2.92
N GLY A 10 -8.23 1.07 -4.05
CA GLY A 10 -7.20 1.50 -4.99
C GLY A 10 -7.65 1.33 -6.45
N PRO A 11 -7.50 2.39 -7.28
CA PRO A 11 -7.03 3.73 -6.92
C PRO A 11 -7.90 4.42 -5.87
N SER A 12 -7.24 5.11 -4.92
CA SER A 12 -7.93 5.75 -3.80
C SER A 12 -8.01 7.28 -3.95
N MET A 13 -8.57 7.95 -2.95
CA MET A 13 -8.54 9.40 -2.89
C MET A 13 -7.09 9.92 -2.84
N LEU A 14 -6.89 11.11 -3.42
CA LEU A 14 -5.70 11.92 -3.22
C LEU A 14 -6.09 13.21 -2.45
N PRO A 15 -5.14 13.80 -1.67
CA PRO A 15 -5.42 15.04 -0.95
C PRO A 15 -5.90 16.14 -1.90
N ALA A 16 -6.96 16.86 -1.53
CA ALA A 16 -7.54 17.89 -2.40
C ALA A 16 -6.54 19.02 -2.71
N LYS A 17 -5.65 19.35 -1.75
CA LYS A 17 -4.59 20.34 -1.95
C LYS A 17 -3.62 19.90 -3.03
N VAL A 18 -3.18 18.63 -3.00
CA VAL A 18 -2.31 18.04 -4.04
C VAL A 18 -2.95 18.09 -5.41
N LEU A 19 -4.23 17.72 -5.52
CA LEU A 19 -4.95 17.76 -6.80
C LEU A 19 -5.11 19.20 -7.35
N LYS A 20 -5.34 20.19 -6.46
CA LYS A 20 -5.42 21.61 -6.86
C LYS A 20 -4.07 22.13 -7.36
N GLN A 21 -2.98 21.76 -6.71
CA GLN A 21 -1.63 22.12 -7.16
C GLN A 21 -1.34 21.49 -8.52
N ALA A 22 -1.57 20.17 -8.66
CA ALA A 22 -1.40 19.47 -9.94
C ALA A 22 -2.27 20.08 -11.06
N GLN A 23 -3.49 20.52 -10.75
CA GLN A 23 -4.36 21.22 -11.68
C GLN A 23 -3.77 22.57 -12.11
N ALA A 24 -3.21 23.34 -11.17
CA ALA A 24 -2.60 24.64 -11.46
C ALA A 24 -1.35 24.50 -12.33
N GLU A 25 -0.60 23.44 -12.16
CA GLU A 25 0.65 23.16 -12.88
C GLU A 25 0.45 22.21 -14.08
N LEU A 26 -0.81 21.88 -14.43
CA LEU A 26 -1.11 20.87 -15.46
C LEU A 26 -0.58 21.26 -16.86
N LEU A 27 -0.68 22.51 -17.23
CA LEU A 27 -0.21 23.01 -18.54
C LEU A 27 1.24 23.49 -18.48
N GLU A 28 1.67 24.02 -17.33
CA GLU A 28 3.01 24.57 -17.14
C GLU A 28 3.52 24.31 -15.74
N TYR A 29 4.58 23.52 -15.64
CA TYR A 29 5.30 23.28 -14.40
C TYR A 29 6.33 24.38 -14.16
N GLY A 30 6.16 25.13 -13.09
CA GLY A 30 7.04 26.25 -12.73
C GLY A 30 7.14 27.28 -13.87
N SER A 31 8.34 27.50 -14.39
CA SER A 31 8.61 28.36 -15.55
C SER A 31 9.16 27.57 -16.74
N SER A 32 8.76 26.30 -16.86
CA SER A 32 9.29 25.40 -17.91
C SER A 32 8.65 25.61 -19.28
N GLY A 33 7.46 26.26 -19.31
CA GLY A 33 6.65 26.42 -20.51
C GLY A 33 5.99 25.12 -21.00
N GLN A 34 5.97 24.05 -20.18
CA GLN A 34 5.44 22.74 -20.56
C GLN A 34 4.89 21.97 -19.36
N SER A 35 3.97 21.05 -19.63
CA SER A 35 3.47 20.09 -18.65
C SER A 35 4.53 19.09 -18.26
N VAL A 36 4.45 18.59 -17.00
CA VAL A 36 5.26 17.43 -16.57
C VAL A 36 5.02 16.21 -17.48
N MET A 37 3.81 16.05 -18.02
CA MET A 37 3.44 14.92 -18.88
C MET A 37 4.14 14.91 -20.24
N GLU A 38 4.61 16.06 -20.72
CA GLU A 38 5.23 16.20 -22.04
C GLU A 38 6.72 16.59 -21.98
N MET A 39 7.26 16.89 -20.78
CA MET A 39 8.68 17.23 -20.65
C MET A 39 9.57 16.02 -20.79
N SER A 40 10.76 16.23 -21.37
CA SER A 40 11.79 15.18 -21.42
C SER A 40 12.20 14.79 -20.00
N HIS A 41 12.24 13.48 -19.72
CA HIS A 41 12.76 12.95 -18.46
C HIS A 41 14.26 13.21 -18.26
N ARG A 42 14.97 13.68 -19.30
CA ARG A 42 16.39 14.10 -19.27
C ARG A 42 16.56 15.60 -19.14
N SER A 43 15.44 16.36 -18.99
CA SER A 43 15.49 17.80 -18.78
C SER A 43 15.90 18.12 -17.33
N LYS A 44 16.54 19.27 -17.12
CA LYS A 44 16.83 19.78 -15.77
C LYS A 44 15.61 19.91 -14.87
N TRP A 45 14.43 20.09 -15.47
CA TRP A 45 13.17 20.21 -14.76
C TRP A 45 12.72 18.87 -14.16
N PHE A 46 12.78 17.81 -14.98
CA PHE A 46 12.39 16.49 -14.48
C PHE A 46 13.46 15.89 -13.54
N ASP A 47 14.72 16.15 -13.82
CA ASP A 47 15.81 15.78 -12.92
C ASP A 47 15.59 16.35 -11.50
N ALA A 48 15.20 17.63 -11.41
CA ALA A 48 14.85 18.25 -10.13
C ALA A 48 13.62 17.58 -9.47
N ILE A 49 12.60 17.22 -10.27
CA ILE A 49 11.39 16.55 -9.76
C ILE A 49 11.72 15.19 -9.15
N ILE A 50 12.42 14.32 -9.89
CA ILE A 50 12.71 12.96 -9.40
C ILE A 50 13.67 12.98 -8.22
N THR A 51 14.71 13.82 -8.27
CA THR A 51 15.69 13.99 -7.19
C THR A 51 15.02 14.46 -5.90
N GLU A 52 14.18 15.51 -5.96
CA GLU A 52 13.46 15.99 -4.77
C GLU A 52 12.42 14.98 -4.28
N THR A 53 11.74 14.25 -5.18
CA THR A 53 10.79 13.21 -4.80
C THR A 53 11.48 12.09 -4.03
N GLU A 54 12.63 11.63 -4.47
CA GLU A 54 13.42 10.63 -3.73
C GLU A 54 13.91 11.20 -2.39
N ALA A 55 14.47 12.40 -2.38
CA ALA A 55 14.96 13.05 -1.17
C ALA A 55 13.82 13.22 -0.13
N SER A 56 12.64 13.64 -0.56
CA SER A 56 11.47 13.77 0.31
C SER A 56 11.01 12.42 0.86
N LEU A 57 10.98 11.36 0.03
CA LEU A 57 10.65 10.01 0.50
C LEU A 57 11.66 9.53 1.56
N ARG A 58 12.95 9.78 1.34
CA ARG A 58 14.01 9.45 2.31
C ARG A 58 13.81 10.18 3.63
N ARG A 59 13.51 11.48 3.61
CA ARG A 59 13.23 12.26 4.83
C ARG A 59 11.98 11.76 5.55
N VAL A 60 10.87 11.59 4.82
CA VAL A 60 9.57 11.19 5.40
C VAL A 60 9.63 9.82 6.07
N MET A 61 10.38 8.87 5.49
CA MET A 61 10.50 7.50 5.98
C MET A 61 11.79 7.23 6.77
N ASN A 62 12.69 8.21 6.94
CA ASN A 62 14.01 8.01 7.53
C ASN A 62 14.80 6.86 6.87
N ILE A 63 14.84 6.84 5.52
CA ILE A 63 15.53 5.79 4.78
C ILE A 63 17.05 5.97 4.90
N PRO A 64 17.80 4.96 5.42
CA PRO A 64 19.25 5.04 5.53
C PRO A 64 19.95 5.07 4.18
N ASP A 65 21.21 5.55 4.15
CA ASP A 65 22.00 5.70 2.92
C ASP A 65 22.35 4.36 2.25
N ASN A 66 22.39 3.27 3.01
CA ASN A 66 22.62 1.92 2.51
C ASN A 66 21.37 1.25 1.90
N TYR A 67 20.37 2.05 1.52
CA TYR A 67 19.20 1.62 0.75
C TYR A 67 19.10 2.43 -0.55
N LYS A 68 18.72 1.76 -1.63
CA LYS A 68 18.35 2.38 -2.90
C LYS A 68 16.84 2.52 -2.98
N VAL A 69 16.40 3.64 -3.55
CA VAL A 69 14.98 3.90 -3.84
C VAL A 69 14.78 3.84 -5.34
N GLY A 70 13.81 3.07 -5.80
CA GLY A 70 13.51 2.95 -7.23
C GLY A 70 12.04 3.20 -7.55
N PHE A 71 11.82 3.89 -8.67
CA PHE A 71 10.51 4.18 -9.27
C PHE A 71 10.32 3.28 -10.49
N PHE A 72 9.43 2.29 -10.40
CA PHE A 72 9.24 1.25 -11.41
C PHE A 72 7.92 1.41 -12.11
N GLN A 73 7.91 1.29 -13.44
CA GLN A 73 6.68 1.17 -14.22
C GLN A 73 5.91 -0.07 -13.78
N GLY A 74 4.57 -0.05 -13.91
CA GLY A 74 3.70 -1.14 -13.49
C GLY A 74 3.12 -0.91 -12.08
N GLY A 75 2.93 -1.99 -11.33
CA GLY A 75 2.36 -1.95 -9.98
C GLY A 75 2.99 -3.00 -9.08
N ALA A 76 2.50 -3.10 -7.82
CA ALA A 76 3.00 -4.06 -6.85
C ALA A 76 2.93 -5.52 -7.33
N THR A 77 1.98 -5.86 -8.20
CA THR A 77 1.88 -7.22 -8.77
C THR A 77 3.11 -7.59 -9.62
N GLN A 78 3.72 -6.63 -10.30
CA GLN A 78 4.97 -6.88 -11.03
C GLN A 78 6.12 -7.18 -10.06
N GLN A 79 6.10 -6.61 -8.87
CA GLN A 79 7.11 -6.87 -7.84
C GLN A 79 7.05 -8.32 -7.34
N PHE A 80 5.91 -9.02 -7.44
CA PHE A 80 5.81 -10.44 -7.12
C PHE A 80 6.75 -11.31 -7.97
N ALA A 81 7.02 -10.90 -9.22
CA ALA A 81 8.00 -11.54 -10.09
C ALA A 81 9.42 -10.95 -9.90
N MET A 82 9.53 -9.62 -9.74
CA MET A 82 10.84 -8.96 -9.59
C MET A 82 11.57 -9.41 -8.33
N VAL A 83 10.87 -9.56 -7.21
CA VAL A 83 11.46 -10.01 -5.94
C VAL A 83 12.18 -11.36 -6.08
N PRO A 84 11.54 -12.46 -6.49
CA PRO A 84 12.24 -13.73 -6.64
C PRO A 84 13.32 -13.71 -7.73
N LEU A 85 13.12 -13.00 -8.85
CA LEU A 85 14.12 -12.86 -9.90
C LEU A 85 15.43 -12.22 -9.41
N ASN A 86 15.35 -11.31 -8.44
CA ASN A 86 16.53 -10.60 -7.94
C ASN A 86 17.08 -11.14 -6.63
N PHE A 87 16.25 -11.74 -5.78
CA PHE A 87 16.65 -12.08 -4.41
C PHE A 87 16.64 -13.58 -4.09
N MET A 88 16.06 -14.46 -4.92
CA MET A 88 15.97 -15.90 -4.63
C MET A 88 17.29 -16.62 -4.97
N THR A 89 18.37 -16.26 -4.29
CA THR A 89 19.74 -16.69 -4.58
C THR A 89 20.02 -18.15 -4.18
N THR A 90 19.31 -18.68 -3.17
CA THR A 90 19.43 -20.09 -2.72
C THR A 90 18.42 -21.02 -3.39
N GLY A 91 17.60 -20.49 -4.30
CA GLY A 91 16.53 -21.23 -4.97
C GLY A 91 15.26 -21.43 -4.13
N LYS A 92 15.21 -20.90 -2.89
CA LYS A 92 14.03 -21.00 -2.01
C LYS A 92 13.81 -19.73 -1.18
N ALA A 93 12.55 -19.49 -0.78
CA ALA A 93 12.16 -18.38 0.08
C ALA A 93 10.91 -18.72 0.89
N ASP A 94 10.76 -18.09 2.05
CA ASP A 94 9.66 -18.30 2.98
C ASP A 94 8.57 -17.25 2.80
N TYR A 95 7.32 -17.68 2.79
CA TYR A 95 6.15 -16.84 2.60
C TYR A 95 5.15 -17.02 3.74
N LEU A 96 4.70 -15.89 4.33
CA LEU A 96 3.56 -15.87 5.24
C LEU A 96 2.31 -15.50 4.44
N VAL A 97 1.39 -16.45 4.29
CA VAL A 97 0.17 -16.27 3.51
C VAL A 97 -0.98 -15.85 4.44
N THR A 98 -1.10 -14.55 4.64
CA THR A 98 -2.11 -13.91 5.49
C THR A 98 -3.24 -13.23 4.73
N GLY A 99 -3.27 -13.39 3.39
CA GLY A 99 -4.27 -12.84 2.51
C GLY A 99 -4.07 -13.21 1.04
N ASN A 100 -4.90 -12.64 0.18
CA ASN A 100 -4.86 -12.97 -1.24
C ASN A 100 -3.56 -12.50 -1.92
N PHE A 101 -3.06 -11.30 -1.60
CA PHE A 101 -1.87 -10.77 -2.27
C PHE A 101 -0.60 -11.51 -1.87
N SER A 102 -0.43 -11.88 -0.60
CA SER A 102 0.67 -12.74 -0.18
C SER A 102 0.59 -14.14 -0.83
N ASN A 103 -0.62 -14.69 -1.01
CA ASN A 103 -0.80 -15.96 -1.74
C ASN A 103 -0.44 -15.82 -3.24
N LEU A 104 -0.78 -14.68 -3.88
CA LEU A 104 -0.39 -14.43 -5.26
C LEU A 104 1.12 -14.24 -5.41
N ALA A 105 1.76 -13.55 -4.46
CA ALA A 105 3.21 -13.39 -4.42
C ALA A 105 3.94 -14.75 -4.29
N ALA A 106 3.47 -15.63 -3.38
CA ALA A 106 4.03 -16.97 -3.24
C ALA A 106 3.86 -17.81 -4.52
N LYS A 107 2.68 -17.74 -5.16
CA LYS A 107 2.43 -18.44 -6.43
C LYS A 107 3.29 -17.93 -7.58
N GLU A 108 3.57 -16.63 -7.61
CA GLU A 108 4.45 -16.06 -8.62
C GLU A 108 5.89 -16.48 -8.38
N ALA A 109 6.36 -16.44 -7.13
CA ALA A 109 7.70 -16.89 -6.75
C ALA A 109 7.96 -18.37 -7.04
N ALA A 110 6.93 -19.23 -6.90
CA ALA A 110 7.01 -20.65 -7.22
C ALA A 110 7.33 -20.96 -8.70
N LYS A 111 7.30 -19.95 -9.59
CA LYS A 111 7.75 -20.10 -10.98
C LYS A 111 9.27 -20.01 -11.12
N PHE A 112 9.95 -19.48 -10.11
CA PHE A 112 11.39 -19.19 -10.13
C PHE A 112 12.20 -20.06 -9.15
N GLY A 113 11.54 -20.69 -8.17
CA GLY A 113 12.15 -21.55 -7.19
C GLY A 113 11.13 -22.07 -6.18
N GLU A 114 11.58 -22.57 -5.05
CA GLU A 114 10.71 -23.09 -3.98
C GLU A 114 10.16 -21.94 -3.13
N ALA A 115 8.84 -21.78 -3.12
CA ALA A 115 8.14 -20.82 -2.26
C ALA A 115 7.49 -21.57 -1.09
N ASN A 116 8.16 -21.61 0.06
CA ASN A 116 7.69 -22.29 1.26
C ASN A 116 6.61 -21.47 1.96
N ILE A 117 5.41 -22.00 2.09
CA ILE A 117 4.38 -21.36 2.91
C ILE A 117 4.60 -21.80 4.35
N VAL A 118 5.37 -21.02 5.11
CA VAL A 118 5.74 -21.34 6.50
C VAL A 118 4.64 -21.04 7.51
N ALA A 119 3.69 -20.15 7.16
CA ALA A 119 2.50 -19.89 7.95
C ALA A 119 1.35 -19.35 7.08
N SER A 120 0.12 -19.64 7.51
CA SER A 120 -1.08 -19.11 6.85
C SER A 120 -2.23 -18.95 7.85
N SER A 121 -3.03 -17.91 7.70
CA SER A 121 -4.27 -17.70 8.45
C SER A 121 -5.54 -18.04 7.62
N LYS A 122 -5.39 -18.85 6.58
CA LYS A 122 -6.48 -19.27 5.70
C LYS A 122 -7.54 -20.11 6.43
N ASP A 123 -7.14 -20.82 7.49
CA ASP A 123 -8.01 -21.62 8.35
C ASP A 123 -9.18 -20.84 8.96
N LYS A 124 -8.95 -19.54 9.24
CA LYS A 124 -9.97 -18.59 9.71
C LYS A 124 -10.25 -17.47 8.69
N ASN A 125 -10.22 -17.76 7.41
CA ASN A 125 -10.48 -16.77 6.34
C ASN A 125 -9.67 -15.48 6.46
N PHE A 126 -8.41 -15.59 6.90
CA PHE A 126 -7.47 -14.46 7.04
C PHE A 126 -7.94 -13.36 8.01
N THR A 127 -8.67 -13.71 9.06
CA THR A 127 -9.14 -12.77 10.08
C THR A 127 -8.13 -12.48 11.19
N TYR A 128 -6.95 -13.12 11.14
CA TYR A 128 -5.84 -12.92 12.08
C TYR A 128 -4.48 -12.99 11.38
N ILE A 129 -3.44 -12.61 12.10
CA ILE A 129 -2.04 -12.80 11.69
C ILE A 129 -1.41 -13.88 12.60
N PRO A 130 -0.76 -14.92 12.06
CA PRO A 130 -0.04 -15.90 12.85
C PRO A 130 1.04 -15.24 13.74
N ASP A 131 1.33 -15.83 14.88
CA ASP A 131 2.43 -15.37 15.74
C ASP A 131 3.76 -15.57 15.01
N VAL A 132 4.34 -14.47 14.53
CA VAL A 132 5.58 -14.48 13.73
C VAL A 132 6.79 -15.01 14.48
N ASN A 133 6.77 -15.00 15.83
CA ASN A 133 7.86 -15.49 16.68
C ASN A 133 7.76 -17.01 16.94
N ALA A 134 6.62 -17.62 16.66
CA ALA A 134 6.40 -19.07 16.83
C ALA A 134 6.61 -19.86 15.53
N ILE A 135 6.96 -19.21 14.43
CA ILE A 135 7.13 -19.84 13.11
C ILE A 135 8.54 -20.43 12.99
N ALA A 136 8.63 -21.66 12.49
CA ALA A 136 9.90 -22.28 12.09
C ALA A 136 10.25 -21.81 10.66
N TYR A 137 11.14 -20.81 10.56
CA TYR A 137 11.66 -20.33 9.28
C TYR A 137 12.79 -21.26 8.77
N ASP A 138 12.87 -21.38 7.44
CA ASP A 138 13.97 -22.13 6.81
C ASP A 138 15.26 -21.28 6.85
N LYS A 139 16.28 -21.79 7.52
CA LYS A 139 17.57 -21.08 7.69
C LYS A 139 18.31 -20.81 6.38
N ASP A 140 18.00 -21.54 5.33
CA ASP A 140 18.58 -21.37 4.01
C ASP A 140 17.66 -20.58 3.06
N ALA A 141 16.54 -20.03 3.54
CA ALA A 141 15.68 -19.19 2.75
C ALA A 141 16.41 -17.90 2.31
N SER A 142 16.29 -17.54 1.05
CA SER A 142 16.87 -16.30 0.50
C SER A 142 16.25 -15.06 1.12
N TYR A 143 14.97 -15.13 1.50
CA TYR A 143 14.23 -14.07 2.16
C TYR A 143 12.93 -14.60 2.78
N ILE A 144 12.34 -13.80 3.67
CA ILE A 144 10.98 -13.98 4.17
C ILE A 144 10.10 -12.93 3.53
N HIS A 145 8.93 -13.32 3.00
CA HIS A 145 7.98 -12.40 2.38
C HIS A 145 6.69 -12.26 3.17
N ILE A 146 6.24 -11.02 3.37
CA ILE A 146 4.95 -10.67 3.96
C ILE A 146 4.19 -9.64 3.11
N CYS A 147 2.86 -9.67 3.21
CA CYS A 147 1.99 -8.55 2.84
C CYS A 147 1.52 -7.90 4.14
N GLN A 148 2.13 -6.77 4.50
CA GLN A 148 2.04 -6.23 5.86
C GLN A 148 0.66 -5.66 6.22
N ASN A 149 -0.15 -5.32 5.22
CA ASN A 149 -1.56 -4.97 5.38
C ASN A 149 -2.40 -5.65 4.29
N ASN A 150 -3.37 -6.44 4.70
CA ASN A 150 -4.21 -7.24 3.81
C ASN A 150 -5.46 -6.45 3.39
N THR A 151 -5.36 -5.74 2.29
CA THR A 151 -6.39 -4.84 1.73
C THR A 151 -7.78 -5.47 1.60
N ILE A 152 -7.84 -6.78 1.30
CA ILE A 152 -9.10 -7.50 1.04
C ILE A 152 -9.77 -7.93 2.35
N PHE A 153 -8.98 -8.39 3.32
CA PHE A 153 -9.48 -9.01 4.54
C PHE A 153 -9.49 -8.07 5.75
N GLY A 154 -8.79 -6.93 5.66
CA GLY A 154 -8.77 -5.92 6.73
C GLY A 154 -7.82 -6.26 7.90
N THR A 155 -6.87 -7.18 7.72
CA THR A 155 -5.84 -7.49 8.73
C THR A 155 -4.54 -6.74 8.46
N GLN A 156 -3.83 -6.39 9.54
CA GLN A 156 -2.53 -5.73 9.51
C GLN A 156 -1.58 -6.36 10.53
N TYR A 157 -0.31 -6.51 10.15
CA TYR A 157 0.73 -6.97 11.07
C TYR A 157 0.99 -5.94 12.16
N VAL A 158 1.01 -6.39 13.41
CA VAL A 158 1.44 -5.62 14.59
C VAL A 158 2.95 -5.77 14.78
N GLU A 159 3.42 -6.97 14.61
CA GLU A 159 4.83 -7.36 14.66
C GLU A 159 5.22 -8.00 13.33
N VAL A 160 6.48 -7.87 12.94
CA VAL A 160 7.00 -8.47 11.69
C VAL A 160 8.12 -9.45 12.00
N PRO A 161 8.30 -10.49 11.19
CA PRO A 161 9.39 -11.44 11.36
C PRO A 161 10.76 -10.75 11.44
N GLN A 162 11.60 -11.19 12.36
CA GLN A 162 13.00 -10.78 12.43
C GLN A 162 13.83 -12.05 12.65
N VAL A 163 14.47 -12.53 11.59
CA VAL A 163 15.29 -13.74 11.61
C VAL A 163 16.71 -13.37 11.22
N GLU A 164 17.67 -13.69 12.06
CA GLU A 164 19.07 -13.38 11.80
C GLU A 164 19.54 -14.01 10.48
N GLY A 165 20.19 -13.22 9.65
CA GLY A 165 20.72 -13.64 8.35
C GLY A 165 19.72 -13.77 7.22
N ILE A 166 18.41 -13.65 7.48
CA ILE A 166 17.36 -13.77 6.45
C ILE A 166 16.65 -12.41 6.27
N PRO A 167 16.80 -11.76 5.12
CA PRO A 167 16.16 -10.45 4.87
C PRO A 167 14.64 -10.57 4.79
N LEU A 168 13.94 -9.59 5.39
CA LEU A 168 12.49 -9.46 5.28
C LEU A 168 12.14 -8.63 4.04
N VAL A 169 11.26 -9.16 3.19
CA VAL A 169 10.66 -8.47 2.04
C VAL A 169 9.19 -8.20 2.33
N ALA A 170 8.75 -6.96 2.21
CA ALA A 170 7.40 -6.57 2.56
C ALA A 170 6.66 -5.84 1.43
N ASP A 171 5.47 -6.34 1.06
CA ASP A 171 4.46 -5.56 0.37
C ASP A 171 3.77 -4.64 1.37
N MET A 172 3.99 -3.33 1.25
CA MET A 172 3.35 -2.31 2.07
C MET A 172 2.32 -1.47 1.30
N SER A 173 1.88 -1.91 0.12
CA SER A 173 1.04 -1.12 -0.79
C SER A 173 -0.16 -0.44 -0.10
N SER A 174 -0.81 -1.10 0.85
CA SER A 174 -2.03 -0.56 1.48
C SER A 174 -1.82 0.06 2.86
N MET A 175 -0.56 0.23 3.28
CA MET A 175 -0.26 0.90 4.55
C MET A 175 0.93 1.86 4.51
N ILE A 176 1.71 1.84 3.42
CA ILE A 176 2.86 2.74 3.28
C ILE A 176 2.44 4.20 3.56
N LEU A 177 3.31 4.97 4.19
CA LEU A 177 3.09 6.36 4.58
C LEU A 177 1.90 6.61 5.53
N SER A 178 1.30 5.56 6.11
CA SER A 178 0.20 5.72 7.07
C SER A 178 0.66 5.92 8.51
N LYS A 179 1.88 5.49 8.81
CA LYS A 179 2.56 5.59 10.11
C LYS A 179 4.08 5.47 9.92
N PRO A 180 4.89 5.83 10.92
CA PRO A 180 6.33 5.55 10.91
C PRO A 180 6.61 4.04 10.78
N VAL A 181 7.63 3.72 9.99
CA VAL A 181 8.14 2.35 9.80
C VAL A 181 9.65 2.40 9.99
N ASP A 182 10.19 1.49 10.77
CA ASP A 182 11.63 1.29 10.89
C ASP A 182 12.12 0.51 9.65
N VAL A 183 12.65 1.25 8.67
CA VAL A 183 13.13 0.68 7.39
C VAL A 183 14.25 -0.33 7.60
N THR A 184 15.04 -0.21 8.68
CA THR A 184 16.19 -1.09 8.95
C THR A 184 15.80 -2.54 9.22
N LYS A 185 14.54 -2.79 9.56
CA LYS A 185 13.99 -4.14 9.75
C LYS A 185 13.75 -4.91 8.44
N TYR A 186 13.92 -4.26 7.29
CA TYR A 186 13.59 -4.85 5.99
C TYR A 186 14.81 -4.87 5.08
N GLY A 187 14.94 -5.95 4.35
CA GLY A 187 15.85 -6.01 3.20
C GLY A 187 15.25 -5.31 1.98
N CYS A 188 13.92 -5.44 1.81
CA CYS A 188 13.20 -4.76 0.75
C CYS A 188 11.78 -4.40 1.19
N ILE A 189 11.38 -3.16 0.95
CA ILE A 189 10.00 -2.70 1.02
C ILE A 189 9.56 -2.34 -0.39
N TYR A 190 8.43 -2.86 -0.85
CA TYR A 190 7.84 -2.39 -2.10
C TYR A 190 6.36 -2.05 -1.93
N PHE A 191 5.85 -1.18 -2.80
CA PHE A 191 4.46 -0.76 -2.77
C PHE A 191 3.96 -0.20 -4.10
N GLY A 192 2.72 -0.52 -4.44
CA GLY A 192 2.01 0.17 -5.51
C GLY A 192 1.51 1.53 -5.02
N VAL A 193 1.75 2.57 -5.81
CA VAL A 193 1.51 3.96 -5.38
C VAL A 193 0.03 4.36 -5.32
N GLN A 194 -0.87 3.65 -6.00
CA GLN A 194 -2.28 4.01 -6.22
C GLN A 194 -3.17 4.04 -4.96
N LYS A 195 -2.62 3.80 -3.78
CA LYS A 195 -3.36 3.80 -2.51
C LYS A 195 -3.08 5.09 -1.73
N ASN A 196 -1.95 5.19 -1.06
CA ASN A 196 -1.62 6.36 -0.24
C ASN A 196 -0.73 7.41 -0.93
N VAL A 197 -0.20 7.14 -2.12
CA VAL A 197 0.98 7.86 -2.64
C VAL A 197 0.68 8.68 -3.89
N ALA A 198 0.13 8.07 -4.95
CA ALA A 198 0.01 8.71 -6.27
C ALA A 198 -1.10 8.04 -7.11
N PRO A 199 -1.36 8.49 -8.35
CA PRO A 199 -2.16 7.74 -9.32
C PRO A 199 -1.57 6.35 -9.64
N ALA A 200 -2.40 5.44 -10.16
CA ALA A 200 -1.95 4.13 -10.62
C ALA A 200 -0.93 4.22 -11.77
N GLY A 201 -0.06 3.21 -11.89
CA GLY A 201 0.90 3.06 -12.99
C GLY A 201 2.36 2.92 -12.54
N MET A 202 2.63 2.99 -11.24
CA MET A 202 3.98 2.91 -10.68
C MET A 202 4.01 2.04 -9.42
N ALA A 203 5.13 1.38 -9.20
CA ALA A 203 5.53 0.85 -7.90
C ALA A 203 6.84 1.53 -7.45
N ILE A 204 7.02 1.64 -6.14
CA ILE A 204 8.28 2.07 -5.55
C ILE A 204 8.84 0.89 -4.77
N ALA A 205 10.16 0.68 -4.86
CA ALA A 205 10.88 -0.25 -4.00
C ALA A 205 12.04 0.46 -3.28
N ILE A 206 12.20 0.12 -2.01
CA ILE A 206 13.29 0.55 -1.13
C ILE A 206 14.09 -0.71 -0.85
N VAL A 207 15.29 -0.82 -1.40
CA VAL A 207 16.09 -2.04 -1.42
C VAL A 207 17.41 -1.81 -0.72
N ARG A 208 17.75 -2.65 0.25
CA ARG A 208 19.04 -2.61 0.94
C ARG A 208 20.17 -3.03 -0.02
N ASP A 209 21.29 -2.30 0.02
CA ASP A 209 22.39 -2.42 -0.95
C ASP A 209 22.95 -3.84 -1.07
N ASP A 210 23.03 -4.58 0.03
CA ASP A 210 23.54 -5.96 0.07
C ASP A 210 22.67 -6.99 -0.69
N LEU A 211 21.43 -6.65 -1.04
CA LEU A 211 20.55 -7.49 -1.85
C LEU A 211 20.69 -7.26 -3.35
N LEU A 212 21.48 -6.26 -3.76
CA LEU A 212 21.68 -5.93 -5.16
C LEU A 212 22.88 -6.71 -5.76
N GLY A 213 22.84 -6.92 -7.07
CA GLY A 213 23.95 -7.57 -7.80
C GLY A 213 23.89 -9.11 -7.83
N HIS A 214 22.82 -9.72 -7.31
CA HIS A 214 22.70 -11.18 -7.24
C HIS A 214 21.73 -11.80 -8.26
N ALA A 215 21.08 -10.97 -9.07
CA ALA A 215 20.21 -11.46 -10.14
C ALA A 215 20.99 -12.24 -11.19
N ALA A 216 20.45 -13.36 -11.66
CA ALA A 216 21.06 -14.13 -12.75
C ALA A 216 21.10 -13.32 -14.06
N ASP A 217 22.09 -13.60 -14.91
CA ASP A 217 22.26 -12.92 -16.23
C ASP A 217 21.03 -13.08 -17.15
N THR A 218 20.22 -14.08 -16.92
CA THR A 218 18.98 -14.33 -17.68
C THR A 218 17.81 -13.44 -17.28
N VAL A 219 17.93 -12.66 -16.19
CA VAL A 219 16.88 -11.75 -15.75
C VAL A 219 16.74 -10.61 -16.76
N PRO A 220 15.52 -10.37 -17.31
CA PRO A 220 15.32 -9.29 -18.26
C PRO A 220 15.72 -7.94 -17.67
N THR A 221 16.36 -7.08 -18.46
CA THR A 221 16.87 -5.76 -18.04
C THR A 221 15.86 -4.95 -17.22
N MET A 222 14.61 -4.89 -17.70
CA MET A 222 13.55 -4.12 -17.03
C MET A 222 12.96 -4.79 -15.78
N MET A 223 13.43 -5.99 -15.43
CA MET A 223 13.08 -6.72 -14.21
C MET A 223 14.27 -6.79 -13.23
N ASN A 224 15.41 -6.22 -13.59
CA ASN A 224 16.64 -6.26 -12.77
C ASN A 224 16.76 -4.97 -11.94
N TYR A 225 16.63 -5.09 -10.60
CA TYR A 225 16.74 -3.95 -9.69
C TYR A 225 18.08 -3.24 -9.81
N THR A 226 19.19 -4.00 -9.86
CA THR A 226 20.54 -3.41 -9.94
C THR A 226 20.68 -2.51 -11.15
N THR A 227 20.23 -2.98 -12.33
CA THR A 227 20.32 -2.20 -13.57
C THR A 227 19.48 -0.92 -13.53
N LEU A 228 18.26 -1.02 -13.00
CA LEU A 228 17.33 0.12 -12.95
C LEU A 228 17.77 1.14 -11.90
N LEU A 229 18.19 0.68 -10.72
CA LEU A 229 18.63 1.53 -9.61
C LEU A 229 19.97 2.22 -9.91
N ALA A 230 20.91 1.57 -10.63
CA ALA A 230 22.17 2.18 -11.09
C ALA A 230 21.96 3.32 -12.10
N LYS A 231 20.76 3.57 -12.56
CA LYS A 231 20.35 4.65 -13.47
C LYS A 231 19.31 5.57 -12.85
N ASP A 232 19.22 5.62 -11.52
CA ASP A 232 18.27 6.45 -10.78
C ASP A 232 16.83 6.34 -11.32
N SER A 233 16.44 5.09 -11.62
CA SER A 233 15.14 4.75 -12.24
C SER A 233 14.91 5.32 -13.65
N MET A 234 15.92 5.91 -14.27
CA MET A 234 15.87 6.53 -15.61
C MET A 234 16.63 5.73 -16.67
N TYR A 235 16.67 4.40 -16.53
CA TYR A 235 17.20 3.52 -17.60
C TYR A 235 16.44 3.75 -18.92
N ASN A 236 15.13 3.83 -18.84
CA ASN A 236 14.21 4.29 -19.89
C ASN A 236 13.37 5.45 -19.36
N THR A 237 12.40 5.95 -20.14
CA THR A 237 11.49 7.00 -19.69
C THR A 237 10.65 6.50 -18.51
N PRO A 238 10.77 7.12 -17.32
CA PRO A 238 10.02 6.70 -16.14
C PRO A 238 8.58 7.23 -16.20
N PRO A 239 7.68 6.82 -15.28
CA PRO A 239 6.32 7.35 -15.20
C PRO A 239 6.29 8.76 -14.60
N CYS A 240 6.74 9.76 -15.36
CA CYS A 240 7.03 11.14 -14.94
C CYS A 240 5.89 11.76 -14.12
N TRP A 241 4.64 11.63 -14.60
CA TRP A 241 3.48 12.16 -13.89
C TRP A 241 3.24 11.51 -12.52
N CYS A 242 3.42 10.18 -12.41
CA CYS A 242 3.29 9.50 -11.12
C CYS A 242 4.38 9.92 -10.14
N ILE A 243 5.62 10.12 -10.61
CA ILE A 243 6.74 10.59 -9.78
C ILE A 243 6.47 12.01 -9.27
N TYR A 244 6.05 12.92 -10.15
CA TYR A 244 5.66 14.28 -9.78
C TYR A 244 4.53 14.27 -8.73
N MET A 245 3.47 13.50 -8.95
CA MET A 245 2.36 13.38 -8.00
C MET A 245 2.80 12.78 -6.65
N THR A 246 3.74 11.84 -6.67
CA THR A 246 4.38 11.32 -5.46
C THR A 246 5.08 12.43 -4.69
N GLY A 247 5.88 13.26 -5.36
CA GLY A 247 6.53 14.42 -4.77
C GLY A 247 5.56 15.37 -4.08
N LEU A 248 4.45 15.70 -4.74
CA LEU A 248 3.41 16.56 -4.15
C LEU A 248 2.76 15.94 -2.89
N VAL A 249 2.51 14.62 -2.90
CA VAL A 249 1.95 13.94 -1.72
C VAL A 249 2.96 13.90 -0.57
N LEU A 250 4.23 13.68 -0.85
CA LEU A 250 5.29 13.70 0.17
C LEU A 250 5.45 15.09 0.77
N GLN A 251 5.47 16.14 -0.04
CA GLN A 251 5.49 17.52 0.43
C GLN A 251 4.25 17.86 1.30
N TYR A 252 3.07 17.36 0.92
CA TYR A 252 1.87 17.49 1.74
C TYR A 252 2.04 16.79 3.09
N LEU A 253 2.62 15.60 3.14
CA LEU A 253 2.91 14.89 4.40
C LEU A 253 3.93 15.63 5.26
N GLU A 254 4.98 16.20 4.66
CA GLU A 254 5.99 16.97 5.39
C GLU A 254 5.43 18.30 5.92
N ASN A 255 4.79 19.09 5.07
CA ASN A 255 4.51 20.50 5.35
C ASN A 255 3.11 20.73 5.93
N ASP A 256 2.10 19.96 5.53
CA ASP A 256 0.72 20.15 5.98
C ASP A 256 0.33 19.22 7.13
N ILE A 257 0.79 17.97 7.07
CA ILE A 257 0.52 16.98 8.12
C ILE A 257 1.57 17.05 9.24
N GLY A 258 2.82 17.42 8.91
CA GLY A 258 3.93 17.44 9.86
C GLY A 258 4.50 16.06 10.15
N GLY A 259 4.53 15.18 9.13
CA GLY A 259 5.19 13.88 9.14
C GLY A 259 4.31 12.69 9.53
N LEU A 260 4.90 11.50 9.48
CA LEU A 260 4.17 10.23 9.61
C LEU A 260 3.62 9.98 11.02
N ALA A 261 4.23 10.53 12.08
CA ALA A 261 3.71 10.40 13.44
C ALA A 261 2.36 11.11 13.62
N ASN A 262 2.17 12.26 12.95
CA ASN A 262 0.88 12.96 12.95
C ASN A 262 -0.11 12.25 12.02
N MET A 263 0.34 11.74 10.86
CA MET A 263 -0.53 10.97 9.97
C MET A 263 -1.05 9.70 10.65
N GLN A 264 -0.22 9.04 11.45
CA GLN A 264 -0.63 7.89 12.27
C GLN A 264 -1.78 8.25 13.22
N LYS A 265 -1.65 9.35 13.99
CA LYS A 265 -2.70 9.82 14.91
C LYS A 265 -4.03 10.08 14.17
N ILE A 266 -3.95 10.72 13.00
CA ILE A 266 -5.13 10.99 12.16
C ILE A 266 -5.78 9.67 11.71
N ASN A 267 -4.98 8.72 11.23
CA ASN A 267 -5.47 7.44 10.74
C ASN A 267 -6.05 6.57 11.87
N GLU A 268 -5.40 6.53 13.03
CA GLU A 268 -5.90 5.82 14.21
C GLU A 268 -7.22 6.41 14.71
N ALA A 269 -7.35 7.73 14.74
CA ALA A 269 -8.59 8.40 15.11
C ALA A 269 -9.74 8.04 14.13
N LYS A 270 -9.50 8.10 12.83
CA LYS A 270 -10.48 7.69 11.81
C LYS A 270 -10.90 6.23 11.98
N ALA A 271 -9.93 5.33 12.12
CA ALA A 271 -10.19 3.91 12.29
C ALA A 271 -10.97 3.64 13.58
N LYS A 272 -10.60 4.32 14.66
CA LYS A 272 -11.29 4.19 15.95
C LYS A 272 -12.77 4.55 15.87
N VAL A 273 -13.13 5.65 15.23
CA VAL A 273 -14.54 6.06 15.05
C VAL A 273 -15.35 4.94 14.39
N LEU A 274 -14.83 4.35 13.30
CA LEU A 274 -15.54 3.30 12.58
C LEU A 274 -15.59 1.98 13.37
N TYR A 275 -14.50 1.58 14.01
CA TYR A 275 -14.47 0.36 14.81
C TYR A 275 -15.28 0.47 16.10
N ASP A 276 -15.27 1.61 16.80
CA ASP A 276 -16.12 1.83 17.98
C ASP A 276 -17.59 1.69 17.64
N TYR A 277 -18.01 2.22 16.47
CA TYR A 277 -19.36 2.03 15.99
C TYR A 277 -19.68 0.56 15.69
N LEU A 278 -18.80 -0.14 14.96
CA LEU A 278 -18.99 -1.55 14.61
C LEU A 278 -19.06 -2.45 15.86
N ASP A 279 -18.30 -2.14 16.89
CA ASP A 279 -18.29 -2.91 18.14
C ASP A 279 -19.43 -2.52 19.10
N GLY A 280 -20.04 -1.36 18.93
CA GLY A 280 -21.13 -0.83 19.78
C GLY A 280 -22.53 -1.27 19.37
N GLN A 281 -22.69 -2.07 18.31
CA GLN A 281 -23.96 -2.54 17.80
C GLN A 281 -23.83 -3.97 17.24
N ASP A 282 -24.96 -4.62 16.93
CA ASP A 282 -25.03 -6.03 16.53
C ASP A 282 -25.52 -6.26 15.08
N PHE A 283 -25.86 -5.19 14.35
CA PHE A 283 -26.37 -5.25 12.97
C PHE A 283 -25.21 -5.40 11.97
N PHE A 284 -24.13 -4.62 12.13
CA PHE A 284 -22.94 -4.77 11.30
C PHE A 284 -21.86 -5.56 12.06
N THR A 285 -21.20 -6.48 11.37
CA THR A 285 -20.17 -7.34 11.97
C THR A 285 -18.82 -7.15 11.26
N ASN A 286 -17.75 -6.90 12.03
CA ASN A 286 -16.38 -6.99 11.54
C ASN A 286 -15.76 -8.34 11.95
N PRO A 287 -15.26 -9.15 10.99
CA PRO A 287 -14.77 -10.50 11.30
C PRO A 287 -13.32 -10.53 11.85
N VAL A 288 -12.60 -9.41 11.79
CA VAL A 288 -11.17 -9.36 12.10
C VAL A 288 -10.93 -9.34 13.61
N GLU A 289 -10.05 -10.19 14.10
CA GLU A 289 -9.60 -10.16 15.50
C GLU A 289 -9.06 -8.77 15.85
N HIS A 290 -9.48 -8.19 16.99
CA HIS A 290 -9.21 -6.81 17.40
C HIS A 290 -7.74 -6.41 17.26
N ARG A 291 -6.81 -7.28 17.70
CA ARG A 291 -5.37 -7.05 17.65
C ARG A 291 -4.85 -6.78 16.24
N TYR A 292 -5.47 -7.36 15.23
CA TYR A 292 -4.99 -7.36 13.85
C TYR A 292 -5.78 -6.45 12.91
N ARG A 293 -6.68 -5.65 13.43
CA ARG A 293 -7.51 -4.72 12.65
C ARG A 293 -6.67 -3.69 11.90
N SER A 294 -6.91 -3.56 10.61
CA SER A 294 -6.25 -2.56 9.76
C SER A 294 -6.78 -1.15 10.03
N THR A 295 -5.89 -0.18 10.15
CA THR A 295 -6.25 1.24 10.18
C THR A 295 -6.53 1.83 8.80
N MET A 296 -6.35 1.02 7.72
CA MET A 296 -6.51 1.47 6.34
C MET A 296 -7.73 0.86 5.63
N ASN A 297 -8.05 -0.40 5.94
CA ASN A 297 -9.10 -1.15 5.25
C ASN A 297 -10.01 -1.84 6.28
N VAL A 298 -11.18 -1.29 6.50
CA VAL A 298 -12.17 -1.81 7.45
C VAL A 298 -13.22 -2.60 6.69
N THR A 299 -13.29 -3.91 6.93
CA THR A 299 -14.28 -4.81 6.34
C THR A 299 -15.45 -4.99 7.29
N PHE A 300 -16.66 -5.08 6.78
CA PHE A 300 -17.85 -5.38 7.58
C PHE A 300 -18.99 -5.96 6.72
N THR A 301 -19.92 -6.66 7.37
CA THR A 301 -21.12 -7.23 6.74
C THR A 301 -22.34 -6.78 7.48
N SER A 302 -23.49 -6.72 6.80
CA SER A 302 -24.81 -6.65 7.39
C SER A 302 -25.37 -8.07 7.64
N PRO A 303 -26.58 -8.26 8.21
CA PRO A 303 -27.13 -9.58 8.50
C PRO A 303 -27.25 -10.52 7.29
N ASN A 304 -27.35 -9.99 6.08
CA ASN A 304 -27.45 -10.79 4.87
C ASN A 304 -26.98 -10.04 3.62
N ALA A 305 -26.72 -10.79 2.55
CA ALA A 305 -26.16 -10.27 1.30
C ALA A 305 -27.10 -9.29 0.54
N ASP A 306 -28.42 -9.34 0.77
CA ASP A 306 -29.32 -8.40 0.11
C ASP A 306 -29.29 -7.04 0.79
N LEU A 307 -29.13 -7.00 2.12
CA LEU A 307 -28.86 -5.78 2.88
C LEU A 307 -27.48 -5.21 2.55
N ASP A 308 -26.45 -6.03 2.33
CA ASP A 308 -25.14 -5.56 1.84
C ASP A 308 -25.27 -4.82 0.50
N LYS A 309 -26.04 -5.36 -0.44
CA LYS A 309 -26.30 -4.74 -1.75
C LYS A 309 -27.07 -3.43 -1.62
N LYS A 310 -28.14 -3.45 -0.80
CA LYS A 310 -28.98 -2.27 -0.51
C LYS A 310 -28.12 -1.16 0.10
N PHE A 311 -27.33 -1.48 1.13
CA PHE A 311 -26.41 -0.54 1.76
C PHE A 311 -25.47 0.10 0.74
N CYS A 312 -24.82 -0.69 -0.11
CA CYS A 312 -23.89 -0.17 -1.11
C CYS A 312 -24.57 0.76 -2.14
N ALA A 313 -25.81 0.47 -2.53
CA ALA A 313 -26.58 1.28 -3.47
C ALA A 313 -26.97 2.63 -2.84
N GLU A 314 -27.60 2.61 -1.66
CA GLU A 314 -28.02 3.81 -0.95
C GLU A 314 -26.85 4.69 -0.51
N ALA A 315 -25.74 4.07 -0.05
CA ALA A 315 -24.51 4.77 0.26
C ALA A 315 -23.95 5.52 -0.94
N ALA A 316 -23.97 4.91 -2.13
CA ALA A 316 -23.48 5.55 -3.36
C ALA A 316 -24.34 6.77 -3.73
N GLU A 317 -25.67 6.70 -3.59
CA GLU A 317 -26.60 7.82 -3.78
C GLU A 317 -26.34 8.95 -2.77
N ALA A 318 -25.99 8.60 -1.53
CA ALA A 318 -25.61 9.54 -0.47
C ALA A 318 -24.19 10.12 -0.63
N GLY A 319 -23.42 9.71 -1.66
CA GLY A 319 -22.09 10.22 -1.94
C GLY A 319 -20.94 9.43 -1.29
N PHE A 320 -21.21 8.25 -0.74
CA PHE A 320 -20.20 7.30 -0.23
C PHE A 320 -19.98 6.19 -1.26
N VAL A 321 -18.99 6.36 -2.13
CA VAL A 321 -18.79 5.45 -3.27
C VAL A 321 -17.76 4.36 -2.99
N ASN A 322 -17.87 3.22 -3.70
CA ASN A 322 -16.92 2.11 -3.68
C ASN A 322 -16.82 1.36 -2.33
N LEU A 323 -17.90 1.31 -1.57
CA LEU A 323 -17.97 0.56 -0.30
C LEU A 323 -18.12 -0.96 -0.49
N LYS A 324 -18.52 -1.44 -1.68
CA LYS A 324 -18.72 -2.87 -1.93
C LYS A 324 -17.44 -3.66 -1.61
N GLY A 325 -17.58 -4.69 -0.77
CA GLY A 325 -16.51 -5.61 -0.41
C GLY A 325 -15.98 -6.42 -1.59
N HIS A 326 -14.80 -7.00 -1.41
CA HIS A 326 -14.20 -7.85 -2.44
C HIS A 326 -14.99 -9.17 -2.56
N ARG A 327 -15.07 -9.74 -3.79
CA ARG A 327 -15.79 -11.00 -4.08
C ARG A 327 -15.38 -12.20 -3.21
N LEU A 328 -14.18 -12.20 -2.64
CA LEU A 328 -13.66 -13.26 -1.77
C LEU A 328 -14.20 -13.17 -0.34
N VAL A 329 -14.69 -11.99 0.08
CA VAL A 329 -15.17 -11.73 1.45
C VAL A 329 -16.66 -11.43 1.47
N GLY A 330 -17.16 -10.74 0.44
CA GLY A 330 -18.51 -10.19 0.44
C GLY A 330 -18.61 -8.90 1.24
N GLY A 331 -19.82 -8.55 1.66
CA GLY A 331 -20.07 -7.41 2.52
C GLY A 331 -19.62 -6.06 1.96
N MET A 332 -19.15 -5.24 2.86
CA MET A 332 -18.62 -3.90 2.59
C MET A 332 -17.15 -3.80 2.99
N ARG A 333 -16.44 -2.81 2.43
CA ARG A 333 -15.11 -2.42 2.84
C ARG A 333 -14.94 -0.92 2.71
N ALA A 334 -14.74 -0.26 3.83
CA ALA A 334 -14.33 1.15 3.88
C ALA A 334 -12.81 1.23 3.87
N SER A 335 -12.22 1.66 2.73
CA SER A 335 -10.79 1.98 2.64
C SER A 335 -10.58 3.44 2.99
N ILE A 336 -10.13 3.69 4.22
CA ILE A 336 -10.01 5.01 4.85
C ILE A 336 -8.58 5.55 4.81
N TYR A 337 -7.90 5.38 3.70
CA TYR A 337 -6.52 5.79 3.47
C TYR A 337 -6.21 7.23 3.92
N ASN A 338 -4.95 7.63 3.85
CA ASN A 338 -4.47 8.93 4.35
C ASN A 338 -5.32 10.12 3.90
N ALA A 339 -5.73 10.14 2.62
CA ALA A 339 -6.44 11.26 2.03
C ALA A 339 -7.96 11.28 2.31
N MET A 340 -8.53 10.22 2.92
CA MET A 340 -9.91 10.25 3.39
C MET A 340 -10.02 11.22 4.56
N PRO A 341 -10.82 12.30 4.47
CA PRO A 341 -11.01 13.21 5.59
C PRO A 341 -11.76 12.53 6.75
N ALA A 342 -11.48 12.94 7.99
CA ALA A 342 -12.16 12.41 9.18
C ALA A 342 -13.67 12.58 9.07
N GLU A 343 -14.13 13.75 8.62
CA GLU A 343 -15.55 14.03 8.34
C GLU A 343 -16.22 12.98 7.43
N GLY A 344 -15.48 12.41 6.48
CA GLY A 344 -16.01 11.38 5.58
C GLY A 344 -16.28 10.05 6.32
N VAL A 345 -15.48 9.74 7.35
CA VAL A 345 -15.68 8.58 8.21
C VAL A 345 -16.83 8.82 9.19
N ASP A 346 -16.88 10.02 9.80
CA ASP A 346 -17.97 10.42 10.71
C ASP A 346 -19.31 10.32 10.02
N LYS A 347 -19.44 10.90 8.83
CA LYS A 347 -20.66 10.85 8.00
C LYS A 347 -21.01 9.44 7.54
N LEU A 348 -20.02 8.59 7.28
CA LEU A 348 -20.29 7.18 6.97
C LEU A 348 -20.92 6.47 8.19
N VAL A 349 -20.42 6.72 9.39
CA VAL A 349 -20.97 6.15 10.63
C VAL A 349 -22.42 6.64 10.86
N ASP A 350 -22.68 7.94 10.66
CA ASP A 350 -24.04 8.49 10.74
C ASP A 350 -24.98 7.80 9.74
N PHE A 351 -24.53 7.60 8.50
CA PHE A 351 -25.28 6.87 7.47
C PHE A 351 -25.51 5.41 7.86
N MET A 352 -24.49 4.72 8.40
CA MET A 352 -24.62 3.34 8.87
C MET A 352 -25.66 3.23 9.98
N GLU A 353 -25.69 4.15 10.93
CA GLU A 353 -26.65 4.18 12.02
C GLU A 353 -28.10 4.43 11.52
N GLN A 354 -28.26 5.35 10.55
CA GLN A 354 -29.57 5.56 9.92
C GLN A 354 -30.03 4.28 9.19
N PHE A 355 -29.16 3.70 8.37
CA PHE A 355 -29.47 2.46 7.63
C PHE A 355 -29.84 1.31 8.58
N ARG A 356 -29.13 1.16 9.70
CA ARG A 356 -29.44 0.18 10.74
C ARG A 356 -30.86 0.36 11.28
N LYS A 357 -31.24 1.60 11.67
CA LYS A 357 -32.59 1.89 12.21
C LYS A 357 -33.70 1.60 11.24
N GLU A 358 -33.44 1.73 9.94
CA GLU A 358 -34.45 1.50 8.89
C GLU A 358 -34.57 0.02 8.49
N ASN A 359 -33.59 -0.83 8.84
CA ASN A 359 -33.50 -2.21 8.35
C ASN A 359 -33.25 -3.28 9.44
N ALA A 360 -33.24 -2.89 10.73
CA ALA A 360 -33.11 -3.80 11.87
C ALA A 360 -34.44 -4.44 12.27
#